data_cda719c64aa0470a4db75996b7ce3f10
#
_entry.id   cda719c64aa0470a4db75996b7ce3f10
#
_cell.length_a   1.000
_cell.length_b   1.000
_cell.length_c   1.000
_cell.angle_alpha   90.00
_cell.angle_beta   90.00
_cell.angle_gamma   90.00
#
_symmetry.space_group_name_H-M   'P 1'
#
loop_
_entity.id
_entity.type
_entity.pdbx_description
1 polymer ?
#
loop_
_entity_poly.entity_id
_entity_poly.type
_entity_poly.pdbx_seq_one_letter_code
_entity_poly.pdbx_strand_id
1 'polypeptide(L)'
;MSYIQKSLGAKERIVAEAHFHWSYTLGAVLLACTIIGLIIAIPMFIRQATTEIAVTSHRLVRKTGLFSLHTDELSLNNIEGVRVDQGFWGRIFGFGQVRVEGTGVDAVQLPTIADPIAFRAAIETAKDELKN
;
A
#
# COMPACT_ATOMS: atom_id res chain seq x y z
N MET A 1 26.08 -18.74 28.47
CA MET A 1 26.94 -18.61 29.65
C MET A 1 27.05 -19.93 30.41
N SER A 2 25.98 -20.66 30.43
CA SER A 2 25.98 -21.94 31.16
C SER A 2 27.00 -22.96 30.67
N TYR A 3 27.34 -22.96 29.38
CA TYR A 3 28.30 -23.90 28.85
C TYR A 3 29.69 -23.68 29.44
N ILE A 4 30.15 -22.43 29.47
CA ILE A 4 31.45 -22.09 30.03
C ILE A 4 31.49 -22.40 31.52
N GLN A 5 30.43 -22.05 32.25
CA GLN A 5 30.33 -22.32 33.68
C GLN A 5 30.33 -23.83 33.96
N LYS A 6 29.64 -24.61 33.11
CA LYS A 6 29.60 -26.07 33.27
C LYS A 6 30.92 -26.73 32.94
N SER A 7 31.76 -26.14 32.10
CA SER A 7 33.04 -26.69 31.69
C SER A 7 34.20 -26.27 32.60
N LEU A 8 33.97 -25.43 33.59
CA LEU A 8 35.00 -24.98 34.53
C LEU A 8 35.50 -26.11 35.40
N GLY A 9 36.82 -26.14 35.64
CA GLY A 9 37.41 -27.04 36.58
C GLY A 9 37.11 -26.64 38.03
N ALA A 10 37.52 -27.50 38.98
CA ALA A 10 37.19 -27.31 40.39
C ALA A 10 37.70 -26.02 40.99
N LYS A 11 38.81 -25.48 40.47
CA LYS A 11 39.43 -24.26 40.99
C LYS A 11 39.40 -23.11 39.96
N GLU A 12 38.78 -23.33 38.83
CA GLU A 12 38.66 -22.32 37.83
C GLU A 12 37.52 -21.36 38.15
N ARG A 13 37.69 -20.10 37.74
CA ARG A 13 36.64 -19.09 37.81
C ARG A 13 36.73 -18.24 36.57
N ILE A 14 35.61 -17.68 36.18
CA ILE A 14 35.55 -16.73 35.06
C ILE A 14 36.16 -15.41 35.53
N VAL A 15 37.25 -14.99 34.88
CA VAL A 15 37.93 -13.73 35.18
C VAL A 15 37.26 -12.58 34.43
N ALA A 16 36.89 -12.85 33.19
CA ALA A 16 36.21 -11.83 32.34
C ALA A 16 35.44 -12.54 31.26
N GLU A 17 34.31 -11.97 30.89
CA GLU A 17 33.51 -12.44 29.77
C GLU A 17 33.40 -11.34 28.73
N ALA A 18 33.44 -11.74 27.47
CA ALA A 18 33.24 -10.84 26.36
C ALA A 18 31.78 -10.84 25.95
N HIS A 19 31.24 -9.66 25.72
CA HIS A 19 29.87 -9.49 25.26
C HIS A 19 29.85 -8.65 24.00
N PHE A 20 28.87 -8.90 23.13
CA PHE A 20 28.71 -8.05 21.97
C PHE A 20 28.28 -6.66 22.42
N HIS A 21 28.86 -5.65 21.77
CA HIS A 21 28.46 -4.27 22.00
C HIS A 21 27.03 -4.07 21.52
N TRP A 22 26.31 -3.15 22.17
CA TRP A 22 24.91 -2.87 21.80
C TRP A 22 24.77 -2.46 20.33
N SER A 23 25.81 -1.87 19.73
CA SER A 23 25.78 -1.47 18.33
C SER A 23 25.63 -2.65 17.38
N TYR A 24 26.14 -3.84 17.75
CA TYR A 24 25.95 -5.06 16.95
C TYR A 24 24.45 -5.42 16.89
N THR A 25 23.80 -5.41 18.05
CA THR A 25 22.36 -5.69 18.11
C THR A 25 21.56 -4.66 17.34
N LEU A 26 21.91 -3.38 17.49
CA LEU A 26 21.24 -2.31 16.74
C LEU A 26 21.39 -2.49 15.24
N GLY A 27 22.59 -2.81 14.77
CA GLY A 27 22.85 -3.07 13.35
C GLY A 27 22.04 -4.25 12.83
N ALA A 28 21.96 -5.33 13.62
CA ALA A 28 21.18 -6.50 13.22
C ALA A 28 19.68 -6.18 13.13
N VAL A 29 19.17 -5.42 14.07
CA VAL A 29 17.74 -5.01 14.05
C VAL A 29 17.46 -4.11 12.84
N LEU A 30 18.33 -3.14 12.56
CA LEU A 30 18.16 -2.27 11.40
C LEU A 30 18.19 -3.06 10.08
N LEU A 31 19.11 -4.01 9.97
CA LEU A 31 19.19 -4.86 8.78
C LEU A 31 17.92 -5.71 8.61
N ALA A 32 17.43 -6.29 9.70
CA ALA A 32 16.21 -7.10 9.68
C ALA A 32 15.01 -6.26 9.26
N CYS A 33 14.90 -5.03 9.79
CA CYS A 33 13.82 -4.11 9.42
C CYS A 33 13.90 -3.74 7.94
N THR A 34 15.10 -3.55 7.39
CA THR A 34 15.30 -3.24 5.98
C THR A 34 14.82 -4.40 5.09
N ILE A 35 15.19 -5.63 5.42
CA ILE A 35 14.78 -6.81 4.66
C ILE A 35 13.27 -6.98 4.69
N ILE A 36 12.65 -6.87 5.87
CA ILE A 36 11.20 -6.95 6.02
C ILE A 36 10.53 -5.85 5.21
N GLY A 37 11.07 -4.62 5.27
CA GLY A 37 10.58 -3.50 4.50
C GLY A 37 10.59 -3.75 3.00
N LEU A 38 11.65 -4.36 2.48
CA LEU A 38 11.75 -4.70 1.06
C LEU A 38 10.72 -5.76 0.66
N ILE A 39 10.52 -6.78 1.51
CA ILE A 39 9.53 -7.83 1.25
C ILE A 39 8.12 -7.24 1.14
N ILE A 40 7.82 -6.22 1.93
CA ILE A 40 6.53 -5.53 1.88
C ILE A 40 6.46 -4.56 0.70
N ALA A 41 7.55 -3.84 0.45
CA ALA A 41 7.57 -2.77 -0.55
C ALA A 41 7.54 -3.28 -1.99
N ILE A 42 8.20 -4.39 -2.29
CA ILE A 42 8.26 -4.92 -3.65
C ILE A 42 6.88 -5.22 -4.23
N PRO A 43 5.98 -5.96 -3.53
CA PRO A 43 4.62 -6.17 -4.03
C PRO A 43 3.84 -4.86 -4.21
N MET A 44 4.06 -3.90 -3.32
CA MET A 44 3.39 -2.60 -3.43
C MET A 44 3.82 -1.84 -4.70
N PHE A 45 5.12 -1.85 -5.02
CA PHE A 45 5.61 -1.21 -6.23
C PHE A 45 5.11 -1.92 -7.49
N ILE A 46 5.07 -3.24 -7.48
CA ILE A 46 4.54 -4.02 -8.60
C ILE A 46 3.08 -3.67 -8.84
N ARG A 47 2.29 -3.63 -7.77
CA ARG A 47 0.87 -3.29 -7.86
C ARG A 47 0.68 -1.88 -8.41
N GLN A 48 1.47 -0.92 -7.92
CA GLN A 48 1.42 0.45 -8.41
C GLN A 48 1.77 0.54 -9.90
N ALA A 49 2.82 -0.16 -10.33
CA ALA A 49 3.28 -0.13 -11.71
C ALA A 49 2.30 -0.82 -12.67
N THR A 50 1.52 -1.81 -12.19
CA THR A 50 0.61 -2.60 -13.03
C THR A 50 -0.84 -2.18 -12.93
N THR A 51 -1.16 -1.18 -12.10
CA THR A 51 -2.51 -0.68 -11.93
C THR A 51 -2.66 0.64 -12.69
N GLU A 52 -3.64 0.68 -13.57
CA GLU A 52 -4.00 1.89 -14.31
C GLU A 52 -5.46 2.23 -14.03
N ILE A 53 -5.70 3.49 -13.72
CA ILE A 53 -7.05 3.99 -13.43
C ILE A 53 -7.24 5.26 -14.25
N ALA A 54 -8.32 5.30 -15.03
CA ALA A 54 -8.61 6.46 -15.84
C ALA A 54 -10.12 6.63 -16.01
N VAL A 55 -10.54 7.87 -16.14
CA VAL A 55 -11.89 8.19 -16.58
C VAL A 55 -11.79 8.73 -18.01
N THR A 56 -12.57 8.13 -18.89
CA THR A 56 -12.65 8.58 -20.29
C THR A 56 -13.93 9.38 -20.49
N SER A 57 -14.19 9.79 -21.69
CA SER A 57 -15.44 10.49 -22.02
C SER A 57 -16.68 9.60 -21.92
N HIS A 58 -16.52 8.27 -21.82
CA HIS A 58 -17.63 7.32 -21.78
C HIS A 58 -17.65 6.41 -20.58
N ARG A 59 -16.50 6.16 -19.95
CA ARG A 59 -16.42 5.16 -18.90
C ARG A 59 -15.28 5.42 -17.91
N LEU A 60 -15.41 4.78 -16.75
CA LEU A 60 -14.34 4.64 -15.77
C LEU A 60 -13.68 3.29 -15.98
N VAL A 61 -12.36 3.24 -16.06
CA VAL A 61 -11.61 2.02 -16.29
C VAL A 61 -10.57 1.84 -15.19
N ARG A 62 -10.52 0.63 -14.63
CA ARG A 62 -9.45 0.21 -13.74
C ARG A 62 -8.86 -1.07 -14.27
N LYS A 63 -7.57 -1.04 -14.56
CA LYS A 63 -6.83 -2.17 -15.09
C LYS A 63 -5.77 -2.58 -14.08
N THR A 64 -5.73 -3.85 -13.71
CA THR A 64 -4.74 -4.38 -12.79
C THR A 64 -4.18 -5.70 -13.29
N GLY A 65 -3.01 -6.06 -12.80
CA GLY A 65 -2.44 -7.38 -12.99
C GLY A 65 -1.07 -7.38 -13.63
N LEU A 66 -0.18 -8.23 -13.11
CA LEU A 66 1.15 -8.45 -13.65
C LEU A 66 1.16 -9.66 -14.59
N PHE A 67 0.62 -10.79 -14.12
CA PHE A 67 0.57 -12.04 -14.89
C PHE A 67 -0.81 -12.28 -15.50
N SER A 68 -1.84 -11.74 -14.88
CA SER A 68 -3.21 -11.87 -15.35
C SER A 68 -3.81 -10.48 -15.45
N LEU A 69 -4.48 -10.20 -16.56
CA LEU A 69 -5.13 -8.92 -16.76
C LEU A 69 -6.51 -8.92 -16.13
N HIS A 70 -6.76 -7.97 -15.26
CA HIS A 70 -8.08 -7.72 -14.68
C HIS A 70 -8.51 -6.31 -15.05
N THR A 71 -9.67 -6.19 -15.67
CA THR A 71 -10.20 -4.91 -16.09
C THR A 71 -11.60 -4.74 -15.53
N ASP A 72 -11.80 -3.65 -14.79
CA ASP A 72 -13.11 -3.23 -14.32
C ASP A 72 -13.51 -1.98 -15.06
N GLU A 73 -14.63 -2.02 -15.75
CA GLU A 73 -15.15 -0.89 -16.49
C GLU A 73 -16.56 -0.55 -16.01
N LEU A 74 -16.83 0.72 -15.87
CA LEU A 74 -18.14 1.20 -15.46
C LEU A 74 -18.53 2.37 -16.35
N SER A 75 -19.62 2.20 -17.09
CA SER A 75 -20.15 3.29 -17.95
C SER A 75 -20.50 4.49 -17.08
N LEU A 76 -20.17 5.69 -17.54
CA LEU A 76 -20.51 6.93 -16.83
C LEU A 76 -22.01 7.08 -16.61
N ASN A 77 -22.84 6.56 -17.53
CA ASN A 77 -24.29 6.60 -17.36
C ASN A 77 -24.77 5.73 -16.19
N ASN A 78 -24.01 4.73 -15.79
CA ASN A 78 -24.37 3.82 -14.71
C ASN A 78 -23.81 4.23 -13.36
N ILE A 79 -23.07 5.31 -13.29
CA ILE A 79 -22.50 5.80 -12.03
C ILE A 79 -23.60 6.53 -11.25
N GLU A 80 -23.91 6.03 -10.06
CA GLU A 80 -24.91 6.65 -9.17
C GLU A 80 -24.27 7.63 -8.20
N GLY A 81 -23.07 7.31 -7.70
CA GLY A 81 -22.42 8.15 -6.73
C GLY A 81 -20.93 7.89 -6.65
N VAL A 82 -20.22 8.88 -6.17
CA VAL A 82 -18.77 8.80 -5.96
C VAL A 82 -18.48 9.25 -4.54
N ARG A 83 -17.84 8.36 -3.77
CA ARG A 83 -17.47 8.64 -2.38
C ARG A 83 -15.96 8.78 -2.27
N VAL A 84 -15.53 9.84 -1.59
CA VAL A 84 -14.11 10.07 -1.30
C VAL A 84 -13.90 9.93 0.20
N ASP A 85 -12.94 9.09 0.59
CA ASP A 85 -12.55 8.90 1.97
C ASP A 85 -11.10 9.35 2.15
N GLN A 86 -10.90 10.38 2.96
CA GLN A 86 -9.58 10.87 3.31
C GLN A 86 -9.43 10.86 4.83
N GLY A 87 -8.41 10.16 5.32
CA GLY A 87 -8.03 10.24 6.72
C GLY A 87 -7.26 11.53 7.00
N PHE A 88 -6.82 11.67 8.25
CA PHE A 88 -6.07 12.85 8.67
C PHE A 88 -4.83 13.08 7.81
N TRP A 89 -4.01 12.03 7.61
CA TRP A 89 -2.80 12.12 6.81
C TRP A 89 -3.10 12.34 5.33
N GLY A 90 -4.21 11.77 4.84
CA GLY A 90 -4.64 11.97 3.46
C GLY A 90 -4.99 13.41 3.17
N ARG A 91 -5.61 14.09 4.10
CA ARG A 91 -5.93 15.52 3.94
C ARG A 91 -4.68 16.38 3.93
N ILE A 92 -3.67 16.01 4.73
CA ILE A 92 -2.42 16.77 4.78
C ILE A 92 -1.60 16.55 3.50
N PHE A 93 -1.50 15.31 3.04
CA PHE A 93 -0.62 14.96 1.91
C PHE A 93 -1.35 14.85 0.56
N GLY A 94 -2.66 14.97 0.55
CA GLY A 94 -3.40 14.96 -0.70
C GLY A 94 -3.63 13.58 -1.29
N PHE A 95 -3.87 12.57 -0.46
CA PHE A 95 -4.23 11.23 -0.95
C PHE A 95 -5.50 10.74 -0.28
N GLY A 96 -6.12 9.73 -0.86
CA GLY A 96 -7.32 9.13 -0.31
C GLY A 96 -7.86 8.03 -1.19
N GLN A 97 -8.97 7.46 -0.76
CA GLN A 97 -9.63 6.38 -1.47
C GLN A 97 -10.90 6.89 -2.12
N VAL A 98 -11.21 6.35 -3.30
CA VAL A 98 -12.44 6.68 -4.02
C VAL A 98 -13.24 5.41 -4.24
N ARG A 99 -14.52 5.48 -3.92
CA ARG A 99 -15.46 4.38 -4.16
C ARG A 99 -16.53 4.88 -5.13
N VAL A 100 -16.66 4.19 -6.25
CA VAL A 100 -17.63 4.54 -7.28
C VAL A 100 -18.76 3.51 -7.24
N GLU A 101 -19.97 3.99 -7.04
CA GLU A 101 -21.16 3.15 -6.97
C GLU A 101 -21.92 3.23 -8.28
N GLY A 102 -22.37 2.08 -8.78
CA GLY A 102 -23.05 1.98 -10.05
C GLY A 102 -24.37 1.26 -9.98
N THR A 103 -25.24 1.56 -10.95
CA THR A 103 -26.55 0.96 -11.06
C THR A 103 -26.46 -0.48 -11.54
N GLY A 104 -26.93 -1.43 -10.73
CA GLY A 104 -27.03 -2.83 -11.12
C GLY A 104 -25.69 -3.56 -11.20
N VAL A 105 -24.60 -2.95 -10.73
CA VAL A 105 -23.28 -3.54 -10.69
C VAL A 105 -22.64 -3.28 -9.33
N ASP A 106 -21.63 -4.06 -9.02
CA ASP A 106 -20.88 -3.86 -7.78
C ASP A 106 -20.12 -2.55 -7.82
N ALA A 107 -19.97 -1.95 -6.63
CA ALA A 107 -19.17 -0.74 -6.51
C ALA A 107 -17.72 -1.01 -6.85
N VAL A 108 -17.07 -0.03 -7.50
CA VAL A 108 -15.65 -0.10 -7.82
C VAL A 108 -14.88 0.65 -6.73
N GLN A 109 -14.08 -0.08 -5.96
CA GLN A 109 -13.24 0.48 -4.92
C GLN A 109 -11.86 0.71 -5.51
N LEU A 110 -11.46 1.97 -5.64
CA LEU A 110 -10.13 2.32 -6.13
C LEU A 110 -9.13 2.25 -4.98
N PRO A 111 -7.85 1.96 -5.28
CA PRO A 111 -6.81 2.03 -4.26
C PRO A 111 -6.57 3.48 -3.83
N THR A 112 -5.66 3.66 -2.89
CA THR A 112 -5.26 5.00 -2.48
C THR A 112 -4.64 5.74 -3.65
N ILE A 113 -5.23 6.86 -4.03
CA ILE A 113 -4.77 7.67 -5.17
C ILE A 113 -4.42 9.08 -4.69
N ALA A 114 -3.61 9.76 -5.48
CA ALA A 114 -3.31 11.16 -5.25
C ALA A 114 -4.52 12.00 -5.68
N ASP A 115 -4.78 13.05 -4.92
CA ASP A 115 -5.79 14.06 -5.24
C ASP A 115 -7.17 13.45 -5.58
N PRO A 116 -7.76 12.69 -4.63
CA PRO A 116 -9.02 12.01 -4.90
C PRO A 116 -10.20 12.95 -5.15
N ILE A 117 -10.16 14.15 -4.58
CA ILE A 117 -11.23 15.15 -4.79
C ILE A 117 -11.22 15.62 -6.24
N ALA A 118 -10.04 15.87 -6.81
CA ALA A 118 -9.94 16.25 -8.21
C ALA A 118 -10.37 15.11 -9.13
N PHE A 119 -10.06 13.87 -8.78
CA PHE A 119 -10.49 12.72 -9.56
C PHE A 119 -12.01 12.57 -9.55
N ARG A 120 -12.65 12.77 -8.38
CA ARG A 120 -14.10 12.77 -8.28
C ARG A 120 -14.70 13.86 -9.16
N ALA A 121 -14.13 15.06 -9.12
CA ALA A 121 -14.60 16.17 -9.95
C ALA A 121 -14.48 15.85 -11.44
N ALA A 122 -13.40 15.16 -11.84
CA ALA A 122 -13.21 14.74 -13.22
C ALA A 122 -14.29 13.74 -13.65
N ILE A 123 -14.66 12.80 -12.79
CA ILE A 123 -15.74 11.84 -13.06
C ILE A 123 -17.07 12.59 -13.26
N GLU A 124 -17.37 13.51 -12.36
CA GLU A 124 -18.62 14.26 -12.43
C GLU A 124 -18.69 15.15 -13.67
N THR A 125 -17.58 15.79 -14.04
CA THR A 125 -17.48 16.58 -15.26
C THR A 125 -17.69 15.72 -16.50
N ALA A 126 -17.03 14.59 -16.58
CA ALA A 126 -17.18 13.68 -17.71
C ALA A 126 -18.62 13.17 -17.84
N LYS A 127 -19.25 12.87 -16.69
CA LYS A 127 -20.62 12.42 -16.65
C LYS A 127 -21.59 13.51 -17.16
N ASP A 128 -21.36 14.76 -16.77
CA ASP A 128 -22.18 15.89 -17.22
C ASP A 128 -22.01 16.15 -18.70
N GLU A 129 -20.78 16.06 -19.22
CA GLU A 129 -20.51 16.23 -20.64
C GLU A 129 -21.21 15.15 -21.48
N LEU A 130 -21.29 13.93 -20.96
CA LEU A 130 -21.95 12.84 -21.65
C LEU A 130 -23.46 13.05 -21.77
N LYS A 131 -24.07 13.74 -20.80
CA LYS A 131 -25.50 14.06 -20.85
C LYS A 131 -25.84 15.15 -21.84
N ASN A 132 -24.88 15.98 -22.15
CA ASN A 132 -25.06 17.05 -23.10
C ASN A 132 -24.66 16.60 -24.51
#